data_4e3597824ea81924ea6a47b8d46e14be
#
_entry.id   4e3597824ea81924ea6a47b8d46e14be
#
_cell.length_a   1.000
_cell.length_b   1.000
_cell.length_c   1.000
_cell.angle_alpha   90.00
_cell.angle_beta   90.00
_cell.angle_gamma   90.00
#
_symmetry.space_group_name_H-M   'P 1'
#
loop_
_entity.id
_entity.type
_entity.pdbx_description
1 polymer ?
#
loop_
_entity_poly.entity_id
_entity_poly.type
_entity_poly.pdbx_seq_one_letter_code
_entity_poly.pdbx_strand_id
1 'polypeptide(L)'
;STPDQLATARQLLCEYPSIHLQTHLSEDKGEINWVKSLFPECKNYLDVYERAGLLGKRSTFAHCLHLTEADWGILQDAGCSVAFCPSSNLFLGSGLFDLPRLQFANVKVGIGTDVGAGTSLSMLQTIADAYKTQRLAGNDLSPLSGLYMATLGGAQSLDCDADIGNFKIGKEADFTVLDPESTPLMSYRMQNCKS
;
A
#
# COMPACT_ATOMS: atom_id res chain seq x y z
N SER A 1 2.70 -19.09 0.11
CA SER A 1 3.07 -19.63 1.43
C SER A 1 2.46 -21.02 1.62
N THR A 2 3.12 -21.89 2.37
CA THR A 2 2.57 -23.21 2.75
C THR A 2 1.66 -23.05 4.00
N PRO A 3 0.77 -24.02 4.28
CA PRO A 3 -0.01 -24.02 5.52
C PRO A 3 0.85 -23.90 6.78
N ASP A 4 2.01 -24.59 6.83
CA ASP A 4 2.93 -24.52 7.97
C ASP A 4 3.55 -23.12 8.14
N GLN A 5 3.88 -22.46 7.04
CA GLN A 5 4.38 -21.06 7.08
C GLN A 5 3.31 -20.10 7.58
N LEU A 6 2.05 -20.28 7.17
CA LEU A 6 0.93 -19.46 7.67
C LEU A 6 0.69 -19.71 9.17
N ALA A 7 0.76 -20.95 9.61
CA ALA A 7 0.65 -21.30 11.03
C ALA A 7 1.78 -20.70 11.86
N THR A 8 3.03 -20.74 11.36
CA THR A 8 4.18 -20.11 12.01
C THR A 8 4.02 -18.59 12.10
N ALA A 9 3.56 -17.94 11.02
CA ALA A 9 3.28 -16.51 11.04
C ALA A 9 2.21 -16.16 12.08
N ARG A 10 1.15 -16.97 12.18
CA ARG A 10 0.12 -16.80 13.21
C ARG A 10 0.69 -16.94 14.62
N GLN A 11 1.53 -17.95 14.86
CA GLN A 11 2.17 -18.13 16.15
C GLN A 11 3.01 -16.88 16.54
N LEU A 12 3.82 -16.37 15.62
CA LEU A 12 4.63 -15.17 15.85
C LEU A 12 3.77 -13.94 16.18
N LEU A 13 2.65 -13.74 15.47
CA LEU A 13 1.72 -12.64 15.78
C LEU A 13 1.08 -12.77 17.18
N CYS A 14 0.85 -14.01 17.64
CA CYS A 14 0.35 -14.26 18.99
C CYS A 14 1.42 -14.02 20.07
N GLU A 15 2.65 -14.46 19.83
CA GLU A 15 3.77 -14.31 20.77
C GLU A 15 4.26 -12.86 20.85
N TYR A 16 4.20 -12.13 19.73
CA TYR A 16 4.70 -10.77 19.59
C TYR A 16 3.62 -9.83 19.01
N PRO A 17 2.62 -9.41 19.78
CA PRO A 17 1.48 -8.62 19.26
C PRO A 17 1.86 -7.26 18.67
N SER A 18 3.08 -6.78 18.91
CA SER A 18 3.59 -5.52 18.39
C SER A 18 4.25 -5.62 17.01
N ILE A 19 4.49 -6.81 16.48
CA ILE A 19 5.09 -6.97 15.16
C ILE A 19 4.10 -6.65 14.05
N HIS A 20 4.64 -6.33 12.88
CA HIS A 20 3.87 -6.09 11.67
C HIS A 20 3.89 -7.33 10.78
N LEU A 21 2.79 -7.56 10.10
CA LEU A 21 2.69 -8.52 9.00
C LEU A 21 2.56 -7.74 7.70
N GLN A 22 3.34 -8.14 6.71
CA GLN A 22 3.21 -7.63 5.34
C GLN A 22 3.26 -8.78 4.35
N THR A 23 2.33 -8.79 3.40
CA THR A 23 2.27 -9.77 2.32
C THR A 23 1.51 -9.24 1.11
N HIS A 24 1.57 -9.96 -0.02
CA HIS A 24 0.80 -9.66 -1.23
C HIS A 24 -0.63 -10.21 -1.13
N LEU A 25 -1.57 -9.57 -1.78
CA LEU A 25 -2.97 -10.02 -1.86
C LEU A 25 -3.59 -9.62 -3.19
N SER A 26 -4.02 -10.61 -3.96
CA SER A 26 -4.82 -10.42 -5.18
C SER A 26 -4.22 -9.42 -6.15
N GLU A 27 -2.93 -9.56 -6.44
CA GLU A 27 -2.21 -8.71 -7.38
C GLU A 27 -2.55 -9.05 -8.83
N ASP A 28 -2.54 -10.36 -9.16
CA ASP A 28 -2.72 -10.84 -10.52
C ASP A 28 -3.74 -11.98 -10.59
N LYS A 29 -4.47 -12.07 -11.70
CA LYS A 29 -5.50 -13.12 -11.88
C LYS A 29 -4.90 -14.53 -11.96
N GLY A 30 -3.69 -14.66 -12.50
CA GLY A 30 -2.97 -15.93 -12.53
C GLY A 30 -2.57 -16.38 -11.13
N GLU A 31 -2.07 -15.44 -10.31
CA GLU A 31 -1.77 -15.66 -8.89
C GLU A 31 -3.02 -16.10 -8.12
N ILE A 32 -4.15 -15.39 -8.29
CA ILE A 32 -5.41 -15.74 -7.62
C ILE A 32 -5.85 -17.16 -7.97
N ASN A 33 -5.78 -17.53 -9.25
CA ASN A 33 -6.14 -18.88 -9.70
C ASN A 33 -5.19 -19.93 -9.12
N TRP A 34 -3.91 -19.61 -9.02
CA TRP A 34 -2.92 -20.51 -8.42
C TRP A 34 -3.19 -20.70 -6.92
N VAL A 35 -3.40 -19.63 -6.16
CA VAL A 35 -3.76 -19.70 -4.74
C VAL A 35 -5.03 -20.52 -4.53
N LYS A 36 -6.05 -20.32 -5.37
CA LYS A 36 -7.28 -21.13 -5.33
C LYS A 36 -7.01 -22.63 -5.54
N SER A 37 -6.04 -22.99 -6.36
CA SER A 37 -5.65 -24.40 -6.55
C SER A 37 -4.91 -25.00 -5.36
N LEU A 38 -4.16 -24.16 -4.62
CA LEU A 38 -3.41 -24.58 -3.43
C LEU A 38 -4.28 -24.65 -2.17
N PHE A 39 -5.37 -23.86 -2.12
CA PHE A 39 -6.28 -23.76 -0.97
C PHE A 39 -7.74 -23.90 -1.46
N PRO A 40 -8.12 -25.08 -1.98
CA PRO A 40 -9.45 -25.29 -2.59
C PRO A 40 -10.61 -25.17 -1.59
N GLU A 41 -10.34 -25.30 -0.29
CA GLU A 41 -11.29 -25.15 0.81
C GLU A 41 -11.59 -23.69 1.16
N CYS A 42 -10.77 -22.75 0.70
CA CYS A 42 -10.95 -21.33 0.92
C CYS A 42 -11.87 -20.71 -0.14
N LYS A 43 -12.68 -19.73 0.26
CA LYS A 43 -13.61 -19.04 -0.63
C LYS A 43 -12.87 -18.24 -1.70
N ASN A 44 -11.81 -17.56 -1.29
CA ASN A 44 -10.95 -16.72 -2.14
C ASN A 44 -9.56 -16.55 -1.50
N TYR A 45 -8.72 -15.68 -2.09
CA TYR A 45 -7.36 -15.46 -1.62
C TYR A 45 -7.32 -14.82 -0.22
N LEU A 46 -8.21 -13.86 0.08
CA LEU A 46 -8.26 -13.23 1.41
C LEU A 46 -8.68 -14.23 2.50
N ASP A 47 -9.60 -15.15 2.19
CA ASP A 47 -10.06 -16.20 3.12
C ASP A 47 -8.92 -17.11 3.60
N VAL A 48 -7.85 -17.28 2.79
CA VAL A 48 -6.64 -17.99 3.22
C VAL A 48 -5.99 -17.31 4.42
N TYR A 49 -5.81 -15.99 4.35
CA TYR A 49 -5.23 -15.19 5.44
C TYR A 49 -6.17 -15.05 6.63
N GLU A 50 -7.48 -14.89 6.37
CA GLU A 50 -8.51 -14.81 7.41
C GLU A 50 -8.53 -16.08 8.25
N ARG A 51 -8.62 -17.25 7.62
CA ARG A 51 -8.60 -18.56 8.31
C ARG A 51 -7.29 -18.83 9.02
N ALA A 52 -6.18 -18.38 8.48
CA ALA A 52 -4.89 -18.44 9.14
C ALA A 52 -4.77 -17.47 10.33
N GLY A 53 -5.74 -16.57 10.54
CA GLY A 53 -5.74 -15.61 11.63
C GLY A 53 -4.65 -14.53 11.49
N LEU A 54 -4.38 -14.11 10.25
CA LEU A 54 -3.34 -13.15 9.91
C LEU A 54 -3.89 -11.74 9.65
N LEU A 55 -5.20 -11.52 9.80
CA LEU A 55 -5.82 -10.21 9.67
C LEU A 55 -5.74 -9.45 10.99
N GLY A 56 -5.42 -8.17 10.92
CA GLY A 56 -5.37 -7.30 12.09
C GLY A 56 -4.83 -5.90 11.79
N LYS A 57 -4.84 -5.04 12.78
CA LYS A 57 -4.46 -3.61 12.69
C LYS A 57 -3.04 -3.39 12.15
N ARG A 58 -2.13 -4.34 12.36
CA ARG A 58 -0.74 -4.30 11.90
C ARG A 58 -0.47 -5.22 10.71
N SER A 59 -1.53 -5.62 10.01
CA SER A 59 -1.44 -6.41 8.78
C SER A 59 -1.64 -5.51 7.57
N THR A 60 -0.62 -5.42 6.73
CA THR A 60 -0.60 -4.62 5.49
C THR A 60 -0.56 -5.56 4.29
N PHE A 61 -1.53 -5.40 3.39
CA PHE A 61 -1.64 -6.18 2.17
C PHE A 61 -1.25 -5.34 0.96
N ALA A 62 -0.25 -5.78 0.19
CA ALA A 62 0.17 -5.10 -1.02
C ALA A 62 -0.76 -5.41 -2.19
N HIS A 63 -0.89 -4.46 -3.10
CA HIS A 63 -1.62 -4.48 -4.36
C HIS A 63 -3.15 -4.46 -4.21
N CYS A 64 -3.79 -5.53 -3.80
CA CYS A 64 -5.25 -5.61 -3.59
C CYS A 64 -6.08 -5.19 -4.82
N LEU A 65 -5.63 -5.54 -6.05
CA LEU A 65 -6.21 -5.05 -7.29
C LEU A 65 -7.54 -5.75 -7.66
N HIS A 66 -7.72 -6.97 -7.19
CA HIS A 66 -8.83 -7.83 -7.60
C HIS A 66 -9.65 -8.32 -6.40
N LEU A 67 -10.00 -7.40 -5.50
CA LEU A 67 -10.85 -7.68 -4.34
C LEU A 67 -12.33 -7.48 -4.66
N THR A 68 -13.18 -8.23 -3.96
CA THR A 68 -14.63 -8.04 -3.99
C THR A 68 -15.10 -7.05 -2.91
N GLU A 69 -16.37 -6.65 -2.96
CA GLU A 69 -16.99 -5.82 -1.93
C GLU A 69 -16.88 -6.43 -0.53
N ALA A 70 -17.12 -7.74 -0.45
CA ALA A 70 -17.04 -8.45 0.82
C ALA A 70 -15.62 -8.45 1.38
N ASP A 71 -14.60 -8.54 0.51
CA ASP A 71 -13.20 -8.52 0.92
C ASP A 71 -12.82 -7.17 1.54
N TRP A 72 -13.28 -6.07 0.94
CA TRP A 72 -13.05 -4.73 1.49
C TRP A 72 -13.68 -4.56 2.87
N GLY A 73 -14.90 -5.09 3.08
CA GLY A 73 -15.54 -5.09 4.40
C GLY A 73 -14.73 -5.88 5.43
N ILE A 74 -14.22 -7.07 5.07
CA ILE A 74 -13.39 -7.90 5.95
C ILE A 74 -12.09 -7.17 6.34
N LEU A 75 -11.42 -6.52 5.38
CA LEU A 75 -10.19 -5.75 5.65
C LEU A 75 -10.47 -4.56 6.58
N GLN A 76 -11.59 -3.86 6.38
CA GLN A 76 -12.03 -2.75 7.22
C GLN A 76 -12.31 -3.22 8.65
N ASP A 77 -13.13 -4.26 8.81
CA ASP A 77 -13.54 -4.77 10.12
C ASP A 77 -12.36 -5.31 10.93
N ALA A 78 -11.38 -5.92 10.25
CA ALA A 78 -10.14 -6.38 10.86
C ALA A 78 -9.13 -5.23 11.14
N GLY A 79 -9.37 -4.03 10.62
CA GLY A 79 -8.47 -2.89 10.76
C GLY A 79 -7.20 -3.00 9.94
N CYS A 80 -7.17 -3.85 8.91
CA CYS A 80 -6.05 -4.02 8.00
C CYS A 80 -5.77 -2.76 7.18
N SER A 81 -4.59 -2.70 6.60
CA SER A 81 -4.19 -1.63 5.67
C SER A 81 -3.73 -2.19 4.33
N VAL A 82 -3.65 -1.30 3.33
CA VAL A 82 -3.24 -1.65 1.97
C VAL A 82 -2.05 -0.82 1.56
N ALA A 83 -1.09 -1.45 0.88
CA ALA A 83 0.01 -0.78 0.21
C ALA A 83 -0.29 -0.67 -1.29
N PHE A 84 -0.50 0.56 -1.75
CA PHE A 84 -0.65 0.86 -3.16
C PHE A 84 0.72 0.94 -3.84
N CYS A 85 1.01 0.06 -4.80
CA CYS A 85 2.29 -0.08 -5.48
C CYS A 85 2.16 0.25 -6.98
N PRO A 86 1.98 1.53 -7.36
CA PRO A 86 1.60 1.91 -8.72
C PRO A 86 2.64 1.53 -9.78
N SER A 87 3.93 1.73 -9.49
CA SER A 87 5.01 1.43 -10.44
C SER A 87 5.11 -0.06 -10.75
N SER A 88 5.01 -0.90 -9.72
CA SER A 88 5.02 -2.36 -9.85
C SER A 88 3.80 -2.86 -10.61
N ASN A 89 2.60 -2.40 -10.23
CA ASN A 89 1.36 -2.80 -10.88
C ASN A 89 1.37 -2.50 -12.40
N LEU A 90 1.98 -1.36 -12.80
CA LEU A 90 2.16 -1.02 -14.20
C LEU A 90 3.22 -1.89 -14.88
N PHE A 91 4.37 -2.07 -14.23
CA PHE A 91 5.51 -2.79 -14.80
C PHE A 91 5.15 -4.26 -15.08
N LEU A 92 4.45 -4.89 -14.16
CA LEU A 92 4.00 -6.28 -14.29
C LEU A 92 2.69 -6.43 -15.09
N GLY A 93 1.97 -5.32 -15.34
CA GLY A 93 0.67 -5.37 -15.99
C GLY A 93 -0.44 -5.98 -15.12
N SER A 94 -0.29 -5.93 -13.80
CA SER A 94 -1.19 -6.55 -12.82
C SER A 94 -2.59 -5.92 -12.82
N GLY A 95 -2.68 -4.61 -13.11
CA GLY A 95 -3.94 -3.87 -13.20
C GLY A 95 -3.87 -2.46 -12.64
N LEU A 96 -5.03 -1.78 -12.61
CA LEU A 96 -5.17 -0.44 -12.06
C LEU A 96 -5.83 -0.51 -10.68
N PHE A 97 -5.26 0.19 -9.72
CA PHE A 97 -5.76 0.26 -8.34
C PHE A 97 -6.99 1.17 -8.24
N ASP A 98 -8.04 0.70 -7.59
CA ASP A 98 -9.27 1.46 -7.35
C ASP A 98 -9.17 2.23 -6.02
N LEU A 99 -8.50 3.38 -6.05
CA LEU A 99 -8.32 4.22 -4.88
C LEU A 99 -9.63 4.78 -4.32
N PRO A 100 -10.59 5.29 -5.12
CA PRO A 100 -11.90 5.72 -4.62
C PRO A 100 -12.65 4.64 -3.86
N ARG A 101 -12.57 3.41 -4.35
CA ARG A 101 -13.20 2.27 -3.71
C ARG A 101 -12.67 2.01 -2.32
N LEU A 102 -11.35 2.02 -2.17
CA LEU A 102 -10.68 1.83 -0.90
C LEU A 102 -11.06 2.94 0.09
N GLN A 103 -11.12 4.20 -0.38
CA GLN A 103 -11.56 5.34 0.44
C GLN A 103 -13.02 5.19 0.89
N PHE A 104 -13.90 4.72 0.01
CA PHE A 104 -15.30 4.42 0.36
C PHE A 104 -15.39 3.32 1.43
N ALA A 105 -14.59 2.28 1.32
CA ALA A 105 -14.50 1.21 2.31
C ALA A 105 -13.80 1.63 3.61
N ASN A 106 -13.28 2.87 3.71
CA ASN A 106 -12.56 3.38 4.87
C ASN A 106 -11.39 2.48 5.34
N VAL A 107 -10.71 1.84 4.37
CA VAL A 107 -9.49 1.06 4.62
C VAL A 107 -8.28 1.99 4.49
N LYS A 108 -7.34 1.91 5.42
CA LYS A 108 -6.13 2.71 5.40
C LYS A 108 -5.25 2.34 4.22
N VAL A 109 -4.63 3.35 3.59
CA VAL A 109 -3.72 3.16 2.47
C VAL A 109 -2.45 3.95 2.63
N GLY A 110 -1.32 3.27 2.43
CA GLY A 110 -0.03 3.86 2.18
C GLY A 110 0.41 3.61 0.74
N ILE A 111 1.42 4.35 0.27
CA ILE A 111 2.01 4.14 -1.03
C ILE A 111 3.36 3.42 -0.88
N GLY A 112 3.64 2.43 -1.71
CA GLY A 112 4.86 1.64 -1.68
C GLY A 112 5.60 1.63 -3.02
N THR A 113 6.92 1.62 -2.97
CA THR A 113 7.75 1.52 -4.18
C THR A 113 7.74 0.12 -4.79
N ASP A 114 7.65 -0.90 -3.93
CA ASP A 114 7.76 -2.31 -4.33
C ASP A 114 8.95 -2.56 -5.25
N VAL A 115 10.11 -1.94 -4.91
CA VAL A 115 11.30 -2.00 -5.75
C VAL A 115 11.79 -3.44 -5.91
N GLY A 116 12.05 -3.81 -7.17
CA GLY A 116 12.28 -5.19 -7.62
C GLY A 116 11.34 -5.48 -8.78
N ALA A 117 10.03 -5.29 -8.59
CA ALA A 117 9.02 -5.10 -9.63
C ALA A 117 8.72 -3.60 -9.84
N GLY A 118 8.65 -2.80 -8.80
CA GLY A 118 8.67 -1.34 -8.90
C GLY A 118 10.01 -0.82 -9.41
N THR A 119 9.99 0.18 -10.27
CA THR A 119 11.12 0.63 -11.09
C THR A 119 11.98 1.72 -10.46
N SER A 120 11.65 2.17 -9.25
CA SER A 120 12.38 3.25 -8.56
C SER A 120 12.25 3.15 -7.03
N LEU A 121 13.33 3.51 -6.33
CA LEU A 121 13.30 3.74 -4.87
C LEU A 121 12.73 5.11 -4.50
N SER A 122 12.56 6.01 -5.48
CA SER A 122 12.07 7.36 -5.22
C SER A 122 10.57 7.38 -4.93
N MET A 123 10.19 7.75 -3.71
CA MET A 123 8.79 7.93 -3.34
C MET A 123 8.11 9.04 -4.15
N LEU A 124 8.82 10.10 -4.54
CA LEU A 124 8.28 11.13 -5.42
C LEU A 124 7.95 10.60 -6.82
N GLN A 125 8.80 9.71 -7.37
CA GLN A 125 8.51 9.02 -8.62
C GLN A 125 7.29 8.09 -8.46
N THR A 126 7.20 7.37 -7.36
CA THR A 126 6.07 6.49 -7.05
C THR A 126 4.75 7.28 -6.95
N ILE A 127 4.76 8.47 -6.32
CA ILE A 127 3.61 9.39 -6.30
C ILE A 127 3.23 9.84 -7.72
N ALA A 128 4.22 10.16 -8.57
CA ALA A 128 3.95 10.54 -9.96
C ALA A 128 3.34 9.38 -10.75
N ASP A 129 3.76 8.16 -10.51
CA ASP A 129 3.16 6.98 -11.13
C ASP A 129 1.76 6.68 -10.56
N ALA A 130 1.53 6.91 -9.27
CA ALA A 130 0.20 6.85 -8.67
C ALA A 130 -0.77 7.83 -9.35
N TYR A 131 -0.35 9.07 -9.58
CA TYR A 131 -1.16 10.05 -10.31
C TYR A 131 -1.52 9.55 -11.71
N LYS A 132 -0.53 9.06 -12.49
CA LYS A 132 -0.76 8.55 -13.85
C LYS A 132 -1.72 7.37 -13.86
N THR A 133 -1.55 6.39 -12.95
CA THR A 133 -2.42 5.22 -12.87
C THR A 133 -3.84 5.59 -12.49
N GLN A 134 -4.04 6.53 -11.56
CA GLN A 134 -5.37 7.00 -11.21
C GLN A 134 -6.02 7.75 -12.39
N ARG A 135 -5.29 8.56 -13.13
CA ARG A 135 -5.81 9.19 -14.37
C ARG A 135 -6.19 8.15 -15.42
N LEU A 136 -5.42 7.10 -15.60
CA LEU A 136 -5.78 5.97 -16.50
C LEU A 136 -7.04 5.23 -16.03
N ALA A 137 -7.24 5.11 -14.72
CA ALA A 137 -8.45 4.53 -14.13
C ALA A 137 -9.68 5.48 -14.17
N GLY A 138 -9.52 6.70 -14.68
CA GLY A 138 -10.59 7.71 -14.70
C GLY A 138 -10.79 8.46 -13.38
N ASN A 139 -9.86 8.34 -12.45
CA ASN A 139 -9.91 8.93 -11.12
C ASN A 139 -9.00 10.15 -11.01
N ASP A 140 -9.24 10.99 -10.00
CA ASP A 140 -8.37 12.10 -9.63
C ASP A 140 -7.53 11.75 -8.39
N LEU A 141 -6.25 12.11 -8.44
CA LEU A 141 -5.36 12.08 -7.30
C LEU A 141 -4.63 13.42 -7.18
N SER A 142 -4.93 14.19 -6.13
CA SER A 142 -4.23 15.44 -5.91
C SER A 142 -2.77 15.20 -5.46
N PRO A 143 -1.84 16.13 -5.77
CA PRO A 143 -0.47 16.03 -5.26
C PRO A 143 -0.39 15.92 -3.72
N LEU A 144 -1.27 16.63 -3.02
CA LEU A 144 -1.33 16.59 -1.56
C LEU A 144 -1.84 15.25 -1.04
N SER A 145 -2.80 14.61 -1.72
CA SER A 145 -3.25 13.26 -1.38
C SER A 145 -2.14 12.22 -1.60
N GLY A 146 -1.37 12.36 -2.68
CA GLY A 146 -0.20 11.52 -2.93
C GLY A 146 0.87 11.69 -1.84
N LEU A 147 1.18 12.92 -1.46
CA LEU A 147 2.12 13.22 -0.38
C LEU A 147 1.62 12.69 0.97
N TYR A 148 0.32 12.84 1.26
CA TYR A 148 -0.28 12.30 2.48
C TYR A 148 -0.12 10.78 2.56
N MET A 149 -0.42 10.03 1.49
CA MET A 149 -0.23 8.57 1.47
C MET A 149 1.23 8.14 1.63
N ALA A 150 2.18 8.98 1.22
CA ALA A 150 3.62 8.73 1.37
C ALA A 150 4.18 9.18 2.74
N THR A 151 3.40 9.84 3.57
CA THR A 151 3.82 10.39 4.87
C THR A 151 2.86 9.94 5.98
N LEU A 152 1.97 10.80 6.44
CA LEU A 152 1.06 10.50 7.56
C LEU A 152 0.11 9.34 7.24
N GLY A 153 -0.43 9.24 6.03
CA GLY A 153 -1.28 8.12 5.61
C GLY A 153 -0.53 6.79 5.62
N GLY A 154 0.74 6.79 5.17
CA GLY A 154 1.63 5.64 5.27
C GLY A 154 1.90 5.25 6.72
N ALA A 155 2.21 6.22 7.58
CA ALA A 155 2.40 5.99 9.02
C ALA A 155 1.14 5.40 9.69
N GLN A 156 -0.04 5.91 9.34
CA GLN A 156 -1.32 5.37 9.83
C GLN A 156 -1.58 3.93 9.33
N SER A 157 -1.19 3.64 8.10
CA SER A 157 -1.30 2.30 7.53
C SER A 157 -0.41 1.29 8.26
N LEU A 158 0.71 1.75 8.80
CA LEU A 158 1.66 0.96 9.57
C LEU A 158 1.42 1.02 11.08
N ASP A 159 0.36 1.68 11.56
CA ASP A 159 0.10 1.87 13.00
C ASP A 159 1.28 2.55 13.74
N CYS A 160 1.97 3.48 13.07
CA CYS A 160 3.13 4.24 13.56
C CYS A 160 2.89 5.76 13.59
N ASP A 161 1.66 6.22 13.36
CA ASP A 161 1.34 7.65 13.26
C ASP A 161 1.37 8.40 14.60
N ALA A 162 1.53 7.68 15.69
CA ALA A 162 1.86 8.29 16.99
C ALA A 162 3.29 8.84 17.01
N ASP A 163 4.21 8.17 16.31
CA ASP A 163 5.65 8.41 16.39
C ASP A 163 6.21 9.16 15.17
N ILE A 164 5.68 8.91 13.97
CA ILE A 164 6.20 9.46 12.70
C ILE A 164 5.10 10.02 11.79
N GLY A 165 5.47 10.48 10.60
CA GLY A 165 4.58 10.84 9.50
C GLY A 165 4.23 12.32 9.38
N ASN A 166 4.50 13.16 10.38
CA ASN A 166 4.37 14.61 10.32
C ASN A 166 5.22 15.31 11.41
N PHE A 167 5.24 16.65 11.40
CA PHE A 167 6.00 17.47 12.36
C PHE A 167 5.24 17.83 13.65
N LYS A 168 4.33 16.99 14.10
CA LYS A 168 3.67 17.23 15.38
C LYS A 168 4.68 17.12 16.53
N ILE A 169 4.60 18.03 17.51
CA ILE A 169 5.47 18.02 18.69
C ILE A 169 5.35 16.67 19.41
N GLY A 170 6.50 16.10 19.77
CA GLY A 170 6.61 14.80 20.45
C GLY A 170 6.84 13.62 19.52
N LYS A 171 6.78 13.81 18.18
CA LYS A 171 7.15 12.77 17.22
C LYS A 171 8.64 12.79 16.87
N GLU A 172 9.12 11.70 16.29
CA GLU A 172 10.45 11.60 15.73
C GLU A 172 10.64 12.58 14.56
N ALA A 173 11.82 13.15 14.43
CA ALA A 173 12.14 14.14 13.41
C ALA A 173 12.61 13.48 12.11
N ASP A 174 11.81 12.56 11.58
CA ASP A 174 12.07 11.90 10.31
C ASP A 174 11.59 12.76 9.14
N PHE A 175 12.52 13.33 8.39
CA PHE A 175 12.20 14.18 7.25
C PHE A 175 13.25 14.09 6.14
N THR A 176 12.81 14.41 4.93
CA THR A 176 13.67 14.55 3.76
C THR A 176 13.77 16.01 3.37
N VAL A 177 14.98 16.51 3.19
CA VAL A 177 15.23 17.85 2.64
C VAL A 177 15.33 17.75 1.13
N LEU A 178 14.50 18.53 0.43
CA LEU A 178 14.50 18.62 -1.02
C LEU A 178 15.14 19.94 -1.46
N ASP A 179 16.09 19.85 -2.39
CA ASP A 179 16.62 21.02 -3.08
C ASP A 179 15.91 21.15 -4.44
N PRO A 180 14.96 22.09 -4.58
CA PRO A 180 14.23 22.30 -5.82
C PRO A 180 15.05 22.98 -6.91
N GLU A 181 16.28 23.39 -6.61
CA GLU A 181 17.20 24.05 -7.55
C GLU A 181 18.46 23.21 -7.85
N SER A 182 18.47 21.93 -7.46
CA SER A 182 19.63 21.04 -7.58
C SER A 182 20.13 20.80 -9.01
N THR A 183 19.34 21.14 -10.03
CA THR A 183 19.76 21.09 -11.43
C THR A 183 19.37 22.37 -12.18
N PRO A 184 20.09 22.75 -13.28
CA PRO A 184 19.72 23.94 -14.07
C PRO A 184 18.28 23.94 -14.56
N LEU A 185 17.74 22.77 -14.91
CA LEU A 185 16.34 22.63 -15.35
C LEU A 185 15.36 22.89 -14.18
N MET A 186 15.67 22.39 -13.00
CA MET A 186 14.85 22.63 -11.81
C MET A 186 14.88 24.09 -11.40
N SER A 187 16.05 24.71 -11.36
CA SER A 187 16.21 26.17 -11.12
C SER A 187 15.38 26.98 -12.12
N TYR A 188 15.47 26.67 -13.41
CA TYR A 188 14.68 27.33 -14.44
C TYR A 188 13.17 27.19 -14.19
N ARG A 189 12.70 26.01 -13.82
CA ARG A 189 11.29 25.77 -13.48
C ARG A 189 10.85 26.57 -12.28
N MET A 190 11.64 26.58 -11.20
CA MET A 190 11.32 27.32 -9.98
C MET A 190 11.22 28.83 -10.23
N GLN A 191 12.07 29.40 -11.09
CA GLN A 191 12.04 30.81 -11.46
C GLN A 191 10.81 31.15 -12.31
N ASN A 192 10.28 30.22 -13.09
CA ASN A 192 9.20 30.42 -14.05
C ASN A 192 7.84 29.83 -13.64
N CYS A 193 7.74 29.13 -12.51
CA CYS A 193 6.48 28.64 -11.94
C CYS A 193 5.79 29.65 -11.02
N LYS A 194 5.87 30.96 -11.32
CA LYS A 194 5.22 32.02 -10.55
C LYS A 194 3.85 32.38 -11.11
N SER A 195 3.03 31.35 -11.41
CA SER A 195 1.63 31.61 -11.78
C SER A 195 0.71 30.55 -11.19
#